data_07efc6464a123a926c82b35085b63012
#
_entry.id   07efc6464a123a926c82b35085b63012
#
_cell.length_a   1.000
_cell.length_b   1.000
_cell.length_c   1.000
_cell.angle_alpha   90.00
_cell.angle_beta   90.00
_cell.angle_gamma   90.00
#
_symmetry.space_group_name_H-M   'P 1'
#
loop_
_entity.id
_entity.type
_entity.pdbx_description
1 polymer ?
#
loop_
_entity_poly.entity_id
_entity_poly.type
_entity_poly.pdbx_seq_one_letter_code
_entity_poly.pdbx_strand_id
1 'polypeptide(L)'
;MPNGTQEKIEQFLPYVDYQNLRVDTQENTASLKMSYSSVSLDGVYNGALCESAVSSYQTSGVTAGIITVGNSVGVYGTKPDGSKWTLAVKNPDVTDTELLAIGTFTIESGYASTCQLEQNSFVQDGTTYYGILDPSTGKPVETDLVSVTVTHADGPTSDALALACMVLGKEKGMSLLEQYNAGGIFIDRENNVTVTDNLKESVQLTTDTFKLA
;
A
#
# COMPACT_ATOMS: atom_id res chain seq x y z
N MET A 1 -9.56 19.87 7.88
CA MET A 1 -9.78 19.14 9.13
C MET A 1 -10.88 19.83 9.92
N PRO A 2 -12.02 19.21 10.14
CA PRO A 2 -13.21 19.89 10.70
C PRO A 2 -13.05 20.43 12.11
N ASN A 3 -12.14 19.87 12.91
CA ASN A 3 -11.95 20.25 14.31
C ASN A 3 -10.48 20.44 14.73
N GLY A 4 -9.54 20.42 13.80
CA GLY A 4 -8.13 20.62 14.06
C GLY A 4 -7.71 22.02 13.64
N THR A 5 -7.39 22.88 14.59
CA THR A 5 -6.67 24.11 14.28
C THR A 5 -5.22 23.76 13.99
N GLN A 6 -4.52 24.57 13.20
CA GLN A 6 -3.08 24.45 12.96
C GLN A 6 -2.31 24.35 14.31
N GLU A 7 -2.74 25.10 15.31
CA GLU A 7 -2.20 25.08 16.67
C GLU A 7 -2.29 23.68 17.33
N LYS A 8 -3.42 22.97 17.15
CA LYS A 8 -3.55 21.59 17.66
C LYS A 8 -2.66 20.61 16.94
N ILE A 9 -2.50 20.75 15.62
CA ILE A 9 -1.58 19.92 14.86
C ILE A 9 -0.16 20.10 15.39
N GLU A 10 0.30 21.33 15.52
CA GLU A 10 1.63 21.67 16.04
C GLU A 10 1.85 21.15 17.47
N GLN A 11 0.80 21.18 18.31
CA GLN A 11 0.84 20.65 19.67
C GLN A 11 1.06 19.12 19.69
N PHE A 12 0.43 18.37 18.77
CA PHE A 12 0.49 16.91 18.77
C PHE A 12 1.56 16.32 17.85
N LEU A 13 2.06 17.06 16.88
CA LEU A 13 3.06 16.61 15.92
C LEU A 13 4.32 16.01 16.55
N PRO A 14 4.88 16.54 17.67
CA PRO A 14 6.04 15.94 18.34
C PRO A 14 5.81 14.53 18.92
N TYR A 15 4.55 14.11 19.04
CA TYR A 15 4.19 12.77 19.50
C TYR A 15 4.07 11.75 18.36
N VAL A 16 4.08 12.24 17.10
CA VAL A 16 4.01 11.42 15.88
C VAL A 16 5.43 11.11 15.42
N ASP A 17 6.07 10.17 16.10
CA ASP A 17 7.44 9.74 15.79
C ASP A 17 7.57 8.23 16.07
N TYR A 18 7.95 7.46 15.06
CA TYR A 18 8.19 6.02 15.19
C TYR A 18 9.27 5.69 16.24
N GLN A 19 10.19 6.60 16.51
CA GLN A 19 11.22 6.46 17.54
C GLN A 19 10.65 6.47 18.96
N ASN A 20 9.39 6.87 19.13
CA ASN A 20 8.67 6.74 20.40
C ASN A 20 8.22 5.29 20.66
N LEU A 21 8.21 4.42 19.66
CA LEU A 21 7.97 2.99 19.81
C LEU A 21 9.28 2.28 20.15
N ARG A 22 9.28 1.57 21.28
CA ARG A 22 10.36 0.65 21.67
C ARG A 22 9.85 -0.77 21.53
N VAL A 23 10.54 -1.57 20.74
CA VAL A 23 10.26 -3.00 20.57
C VAL A 23 11.43 -3.78 21.17
N ASP A 24 11.13 -4.74 22.04
CA ASP A 24 12.08 -5.69 22.59
C ASP A 24 11.69 -7.09 22.11
N THR A 25 12.42 -7.61 21.15
CA THR A 25 12.16 -8.91 20.55
C THR A 25 12.60 -10.09 21.44
N GLN A 26 13.44 -9.85 22.43
CA GLN A 26 13.87 -10.89 23.39
C GLN A 26 12.79 -11.13 24.45
N GLU A 27 12.22 -10.04 24.96
CA GLU A 27 11.15 -10.09 25.96
C GLU A 27 9.74 -10.12 25.32
N ASN A 28 9.63 -10.06 23.99
CA ASN A 28 8.34 -9.97 23.25
C ASN A 28 7.46 -8.82 23.75
N THR A 29 8.05 -7.65 23.98
CA THR A 29 7.33 -6.48 24.47
C THR A 29 7.43 -5.30 23.51
N ALA A 30 6.37 -4.49 23.47
CA ALA A 30 6.37 -3.20 22.81
C ALA A 30 5.87 -2.14 23.79
N SER A 31 6.51 -0.98 23.81
CA SER A 31 6.15 0.13 24.69
C SER A 31 6.29 1.47 23.98
N LEU A 32 5.50 2.44 24.40
CA LEU A 32 5.57 3.81 23.94
C LEU A 32 6.29 4.67 24.98
N LYS A 33 7.23 5.50 24.53
CA LYS A 33 7.97 6.45 25.37
C LYS A 33 7.11 7.63 25.83
N MET A 34 6.07 7.97 25.05
CA MET A 34 5.24 9.15 25.25
C MET A 34 3.82 8.74 25.62
N SER A 35 3.25 9.35 26.68
CA SER A 35 1.94 8.97 27.24
C SER A 35 0.75 9.26 26.32
N TYR A 36 0.90 10.14 25.33
CA TYR A 36 -0.17 10.53 24.41
C TYR A 36 0.01 9.97 23.00
N SER A 37 0.92 9.00 22.84
CA SER A 37 1.13 8.31 21.57
C SER A 37 0.33 7.02 21.51
N SER A 38 -0.01 6.59 20.31
CA SER A 38 -0.60 5.29 20.01
C SER A 38 0.08 4.68 18.79
N VAL A 39 -0.04 3.36 18.63
CA VAL A 39 0.44 2.65 17.45
C VAL A 39 -0.76 2.28 16.60
N SER A 40 -0.76 2.69 15.32
CA SER A 40 -1.64 2.12 14.30
C SER A 40 -0.86 1.07 13.50
N LEU A 41 -1.54 -0.04 13.19
CA LEU A 41 -1.03 -1.09 12.32
C LEU A 41 -1.64 -1.02 10.91
N ASP A 42 -2.40 0.03 10.60
CA ASP A 42 -3.15 0.15 9.34
C ASP A 42 -2.26 0.02 8.10
N GLY A 43 -1.00 0.47 8.18
CA GLY A 43 -0.04 0.37 7.08
C GLY A 43 0.67 -0.98 6.94
N VAL A 44 0.36 -1.99 7.77
CA VAL A 44 1.01 -3.33 7.72
C VAL A 44 0.03 -4.48 7.96
N TYR A 45 -1.17 -4.17 8.42
CA TYR A 45 -2.12 -5.15 8.95
C TYR A 45 -2.66 -6.10 7.89
N ASN A 46 -3.06 -5.59 6.73
CA ASN A 46 -3.60 -6.42 5.66
C ASN A 46 -2.53 -7.35 5.09
N GLY A 47 -1.32 -6.83 4.89
CA GLY A 47 -0.16 -7.62 4.45
C GLY A 47 0.18 -8.73 5.44
N ALA A 48 0.20 -8.43 6.75
CA ALA A 48 0.49 -9.40 7.80
C ALA A 48 -0.58 -10.50 7.90
N LEU A 49 -1.86 -10.13 7.81
CA LEU A 49 -2.95 -11.12 7.79
C LEU A 49 -2.90 -12.00 6.55
N CYS A 50 -2.61 -11.40 5.38
CA CYS A 50 -2.48 -12.14 4.13
C CYS A 50 -1.37 -13.18 4.22
N GLU A 51 -0.20 -12.79 4.75
CA GLU A 51 0.94 -13.69 4.95
C GLU A 51 0.65 -14.80 5.98
N SER A 52 0.01 -14.45 7.09
CA SER A 52 -0.42 -15.41 8.09
C SER A 52 -1.39 -16.45 7.50
N ALA A 53 -2.33 -16.01 6.64
CA ALA A 53 -3.26 -16.90 5.97
C ALA A 53 -2.55 -17.81 4.97
N VAL A 54 -1.62 -17.28 4.15
CA VAL A 54 -0.78 -18.09 3.25
C VAL A 54 -0.04 -19.16 4.03
N SER A 55 0.63 -18.80 5.12
CA SER A 55 1.36 -19.72 5.98
C SER A 55 0.45 -20.83 6.55
N SER A 56 -0.76 -20.47 6.99
CA SER A 56 -1.74 -21.42 7.53
C SER A 56 -2.20 -22.43 6.49
N TYR A 57 -2.47 -21.98 5.25
CA TYR A 57 -2.85 -22.89 4.16
C TYR A 57 -1.70 -23.81 3.75
N GLN A 58 -0.49 -23.29 3.65
CA GLN A 58 0.71 -24.11 3.35
C GLN A 58 0.92 -25.19 4.41
N THR A 59 0.81 -24.83 5.69
CA THR A 59 0.91 -25.77 6.81
C THR A 59 -0.18 -26.83 6.78
N SER A 60 -1.36 -26.51 6.27
CA SER A 60 -2.47 -27.44 6.07
C SER A 60 -2.35 -28.31 4.81
N GLY A 61 -1.23 -28.20 4.07
CA GLY A 61 -0.95 -29.02 2.89
C GLY A 61 -1.52 -28.47 1.58
N VAL A 62 -2.05 -27.24 1.55
CA VAL A 62 -2.46 -26.57 0.31
C VAL A 62 -1.22 -26.09 -0.43
N THR A 63 -1.01 -26.56 -1.65
CA THR A 63 0.24 -26.36 -2.38
C THR A 63 0.29 -25.11 -3.23
N ALA A 64 -0.86 -24.52 -3.56
CA ALA A 64 -0.94 -23.28 -4.34
C ALA A 64 -2.25 -22.53 -4.04
N GLY A 65 -2.22 -21.21 -4.06
CA GLY A 65 -3.43 -20.41 -3.81
C GLY A 65 -3.21 -18.92 -3.97
N ILE A 66 -4.35 -18.22 -3.98
CA ILE A 66 -4.45 -16.78 -3.92
C ILE A 66 -5.33 -16.40 -2.72
N ILE A 67 -4.90 -15.45 -1.94
CA ILE A 67 -5.60 -14.97 -0.74
C ILE A 67 -5.66 -13.45 -0.81
N THR A 68 -6.82 -12.89 -0.55
CA THR A 68 -7.02 -11.44 -0.50
C THR A 68 -7.51 -11.02 0.89
N VAL A 69 -6.85 -10.04 1.47
CA VAL A 69 -7.24 -9.38 2.73
C VAL A 69 -7.19 -7.88 2.52
N GLY A 70 -8.34 -7.23 2.51
CA GLY A 70 -8.43 -5.80 2.26
C GLY A 70 -7.79 -5.42 0.91
N ASN A 71 -6.73 -4.65 0.96
CA ASN A 71 -5.97 -4.20 -0.22
C ASN A 71 -4.73 -5.03 -0.53
N SER A 72 -4.48 -6.08 0.24
CA SER A 72 -3.32 -6.96 0.06
C SER A 72 -3.76 -8.31 -0.53
N VAL A 73 -2.95 -8.80 -1.44
CA VAL A 73 -3.12 -10.11 -2.10
C VAL A 73 -1.85 -10.91 -1.92
N GLY A 74 -1.96 -12.13 -1.42
CA GLY A 74 -0.86 -13.09 -1.35
C GLY A 74 -1.08 -14.21 -2.36
N VAL A 75 -0.04 -14.59 -3.08
CA VAL A 75 -0.04 -15.73 -4.00
C VAL A 75 1.14 -16.64 -3.71
N TYR A 76 0.91 -17.94 -3.79
CA TYR A 76 1.94 -18.93 -3.53
C TYR A 76 1.73 -20.19 -4.36
N GLY A 77 2.81 -20.94 -4.53
CA GLY A 77 2.82 -22.17 -5.29
C GLY A 77 2.58 -21.95 -6.79
N THR A 78 2.59 -23.02 -7.53
CA THR A 78 2.42 -23.01 -8.98
C THR A 78 1.02 -23.46 -9.34
N LYS A 79 0.35 -22.72 -10.22
CA LYS A 79 -0.94 -23.14 -10.77
C LYS A 79 -0.82 -24.48 -11.50
N PRO A 80 -1.90 -25.28 -11.58
CA PRO A 80 -1.86 -26.58 -12.25
C PRO A 80 -1.42 -26.54 -13.73
N ASP A 81 -1.66 -25.40 -14.40
CA ASP A 81 -1.28 -25.15 -15.80
C ASP A 81 0.14 -24.57 -15.95
N GLY A 82 0.85 -24.35 -14.85
CA GLY A 82 2.19 -23.77 -14.82
C GLY A 82 2.25 -22.27 -15.08
N SER A 83 1.11 -21.59 -15.26
CA SER A 83 1.07 -20.15 -15.51
C SER A 83 1.33 -19.34 -14.24
N LYS A 84 1.82 -18.10 -14.40
CA LYS A 84 1.95 -17.12 -13.31
C LYS A 84 0.57 -16.68 -12.79
N TRP A 85 0.55 -16.14 -11.59
CA TRP A 85 -0.65 -15.54 -11.01
C TRP A 85 -0.90 -14.17 -11.66
N THR A 86 -2.12 -13.97 -12.15
CA THR A 86 -2.55 -12.70 -12.73
C THR A 86 -3.37 -11.94 -11.71
N LEU A 87 -2.93 -10.73 -11.39
CA LEU A 87 -3.58 -9.82 -10.45
C LEU A 87 -4.09 -8.59 -11.20
N ALA A 88 -5.15 -7.98 -10.68
CA ALA A 88 -5.72 -6.77 -11.24
C ALA A 88 -4.91 -5.53 -10.82
N VAL A 89 -4.65 -4.62 -11.75
CA VAL A 89 -4.32 -3.23 -11.44
C VAL A 89 -5.64 -2.51 -11.21
N LYS A 90 -5.96 -2.20 -9.95
CA LYS A 90 -7.24 -1.61 -9.56
C LYS A 90 -7.42 -0.23 -10.17
N ASN A 91 -8.67 0.11 -10.57
CA ASN A 91 -9.01 1.47 -10.90
C ASN A 91 -8.83 2.38 -9.67
N PRO A 92 -8.09 3.50 -9.77
CA PRO A 92 -7.96 4.44 -8.67
C PRO A 92 -9.28 5.16 -8.32
N ASP A 93 -10.20 5.32 -9.27
CA ASP A 93 -11.54 5.83 -9.00
C ASP A 93 -12.39 4.74 -8.33
N VAL A 94 -12.50 4.82 -7.01
CA VAL A 94 -13.27 3.88 -6.18
C VAL A 94 -14.78 4.03 -6.35
N THR A 95 -15.24 5.08 -7.02
CA THR A 95 -16.67 5.33 -7.28
C THR A 95 -17.13 4.73 -8.61
N ASP A 96 -16.21 4.41 -9.51
CA ASP A 96 -16.51 3.74 -10.75
C ASP A 96 -16.80 2.25 -10.51
N THR A 97 -18.05 1.88 -10.63
CA THR A 97 -18.52 0.50 -10.41
C THR A 97 -18.50 -0.35 -11.69
N GLU A 98 -18.24 0.26 -12.86
CA GLU A 98 -18.19 -0.45 -14.14
C GLU A 98 -16.76 -0.86 -14.49
N LEU A 99 -15.77 0.02 -14.29
CA LEU A 99 -14.36 -0.24 -14.52
C LEU A 99 -13.64 -0.52 -13.19
N LEU A 100 -13.65 -1.75 -12.71
CA LEU A 100 -13.00 -2.13 -11.45
C LEU A 100 -11.47 -2.24 -11.55
N ALA A 101 -10.95 -2.49 -12.75
CA ALA A 101 -9.53 -2.64 -13.02
C ALA A 101 -9.16 -2.00 -14.36
N ILE A 102 -8.00 -1.34 -14.38
CA ILE A 102 -7.45 -0.68 -15.57
C ILE A 102 -6.49 -1.57 -16.34
N GLY A 103 -6.14 -2.71 -15.78
CA GLY A 103 -5.19 -3.65 -16.37
C GLY A 103 -4.89 -4.81 -15.43
N THR A 104 -3.88 -5.56 -15.79
CA THR A 104 -3.39 -6.70 -15.02
C THR A 104 -1.87 -6.69 -14.93
N PHE A 105 -1.34 -7.42 -13.94
CA PHE A 105 0.07 -7.76 -13.85
C PHE A 105 0.24 -9.20 -13.37
N THR A 106 1.41 -9.78 -13.65
CA THR A 106 1.69 -11.16 -13.27
C THR A 106 2.83 -11.26 -12.28
N ILE A 107 2.68 -12.14 -11.28
CA ILE A 107 3.74 -12.53 -10.35
C ILE A 107 3.78 -14.05 -10.19
N GLU A 108 4.92 -14.58 -9.78
CA GLU A 108 5.06 -16.04 -9.55
C GLU A 108 4.62 -16.41 -8.14
N SER A 109 5.07 -15.65 -7.15
CA SER A 109 4.72 -15.78 -5.73
C SER A 109 5.00 -14.48 -4.99
N GLY A 110 4.51 -14.37 -3.76
CA GLY A 110 4.70 -13.20 -2.90
C GLY A 110 3.41 -12.42 -2.69
N TYR A 111 3.54 -11.16 -2.37
CA TYR A 111 2.44 -10.30 -1.97
C TYR A 111 2.37 -9.04 -2.82
N ALA A 112 1.17 -8.55 -3.04
CA ALA A 112 0.91 -7.26 -3.67
C ALA A 112 -0.06 -6.47 -2.80
N SER A 113 0.31 -5.26 -2.41
CA SER A 113 -0.54 -4.37 -1.61
C SER A 113 -0.78 -3.06 -2.35
N THR A 114 -2.01 -2.57 -2.32
CA THR A 114 -2.41 -1.34 -3.02
C THR A 114 -2.85 -0.27 -2.02
N CYS A 115 -2.22 0.90 -2.09
CA CYS A 115 -2.64 2.10 -1.40
C CYS A 115 -3.36 3.03 -2.39
N GLN A 116 -4.60 3.42 -2.10
CA GLN A 116 -5.38 4.36 -2.91
C GLN A 116 -5.67 5.61 -2.09
N LEU A 117 -5.44 6.79 -2.67
CA LEU A 117 -5.54 8.07 -1.98
C LEU A 117 -6.98 8.35 -1.50
N GLU A 118 -7.97 7.99 -2.29
CA GLU A 118 -9.38 8.27 -2.02
C GLU A 118 -10.06 7.29 -1.08
N GLN A 119 -9.45 6.16 -0.79
CA GLN A 119 -10.08 5.07 -0.03
C GLN A 119 -10.57 5.49 1.36
N ASN A 120 -9.90 6.41 2.02
CA ASN A 120 -10.25 6.95 3.34
C ASN A 120 -10.44 8.47 3.26
N SER A 121 -11.09 8.96 2.20
CA SER A 121 -11.39 10.37 2.04
C SER A 121 -12.79 10.72 2.53
N PHE A 122 -12.99 11.99 2.88
CA PHE A 122 -14.31 12.55 3.13
C PHE A 122 -14.40 13.97 2.57
N VAL A 123 -15.60 14.40 2.25
CA VAL A 123 -15.86 15.74 1.72
C VAL A 123 -16.50 16.58 2.80
N GLN A 124 -15.94 17.78 3.05
CA GLN A 124 -16.54 18.79 3.91
C GLN A 124 -16.43 20.18 3.25
N ASP A 125 -17.53 20.90 3.20
CA ASP A 125 -17.63 22.25 2.61
C ASP A 125 -17.05 22.32 1.18
N GLY A 126 -17.28 21.26 0.38
CA GLY A 126 -16.79 21.15 -0.99
C GLY A 126 -15.29 20.83 -1.13
N THR A 127 -14.58 20.60 -0.02
CA THR A 127 -13.17 20.22 -0.01
C THR A 127 -13.03 18.74 0.34
N THR A 128 -12.26 18.00 -0.46
CA THR A 128 -11.93 16.59 -0.16
C THR A 128 -10.72 16.53 0.77
N TYR A 129 -10.87 15.79 1.85
CA TYR A 129 -9.81 15.52 2.82
C TYR A 129 -9.41 14.04 2.73
N TYR A 130 -8.14 13.81 2.48
CA TYR A 130 -7.58 12.46 2.41
C TYR A 130 -7.13 11.99 3.80
N GLY A 131 -7.34 10.70 4.09
CA GLY A 131 -6.98 10.10 5.37
C GLY A 131 -5.49 9.79 5.53
N ILE A 132 -4.72 9.84 4.44
CA ILE A 132 -3.27 9.65 4.48
C ILE A 132 -2.63 10.98 4.86
N LEU A 133 -1.92 10.98 5.99
CA LEU A 133 -1.27 12.17 6.54
C LEU A 133 0.25 12.08 6.34
N ASP A 134 0.85 13.22 6.03
CA ASP A 134 2.30 13.39 6.10
C ASP A 134 2.72 13.53 7.56
N PRO A 135 3.52 12.59 8.12
CA PRO A 135 3.92 12.63 9.52
C PRO A 135 4.80 13.82 9.87
N SER A 136 5.44 14.48 8.90
CA SER A 136 6.26 15.65 9.12
C SER A 136 5.45 16.93 9.31
N THR A 137 4.24 16.97 8.77
CA THR A 137 3.38 18.16 8.79
C THR A 137 2.08 17.96 9.57
N GLY A 138 1.66 16.70 9.76
CA GLY A 138 0.37 16.32 10.33
C GLY A 138 -0.83 16.69 9.45
N LYS A 139 -0.61 17.05 8.20
CA LYS A 139 -1.63 17.40 7.20
C LYS A 139 -1.84 16.27 6.22
N PRO A 140 -2.97 16.25 5.49
CA PRO A 140 -3.13 15.35 4.35
C PRO A 140 -1.93 15.46 3.40
N VAL A 141 -1.50 14.31 2.89
CA VAL A 141 -0.37 14.24 1.96
C VAL A 141 -0.65 15.05 0.70
N GLU A 142 0.34 15.83 0.26
CA GLU A 142 0.32 16.54 -1.01
C GLU A 142 1.07 15.68 -2.04
N THR A 143 0.33 15.01 -2.91
CA THR A 143 0.89 14.10 -3.92
C THR A 143 0.06 14.12 -5.20
N ASP A 144 0.71 13.89 -6.32
CA ASP A 144 0.05 13.68 -7.60
C ASP A 144 -0.43 12.22 -7.78
N LEU A 145 0.02 11.32 -6.91
CA LEU A 145 -0.36 9.92 -6.96
C LEU A 145 -1.79 9.71 -6.47
N VAL A 146 -2.54 8.89 -7.17
CA VAL A 146 -3.88 8.44 -6.78
C VAL A 146 -3.89 6.97 -6.35
N SER A 147 -2.96 6.16 -6.84
CA SER A 147 -2.81 4.76 -6.45
C SER A 147 -1.36 4.31 -6.54
N VAL A 148 -0.94 3.49 -5.59
CA VAL A 148 0.36 2.80 -5.60
C VAL A 148 0.13 1.34 -5.27
N THR A 149 0.56 0.43 -6.15
CA THR A 149 0.61 -1.00 -5.87
C THR A 149 2.06 -1.42 -5.74
N VAL A 150 2.39 -2.12 -4.66
CA VAL A 150 3.75 -2.61 -4.40
C VAL A 150 3.74 -4.13 -4.31
N THR A 151 4.71 -4.78 -4.96
CA THR A 151 4.95 -6.22 -4.84
C THR A 151 6.22 -6.50 -4.04
N HIS A 152 6.15 -7.47 -3.11
CA HIS A 152 7.29 -7.90 -2.30
C HIS A 152 7.14 -9.36 -1.87
N ALA A 153 8.23 -9.99 -1.45
CA ALA A 153 8.21 -11.36 -0.92
C ALA A 153 7.59 -11.48 0.48
N ASP A 154 7.51 -10.38 1.21
CA ASP A 154 7.00 -10.25 2.57
C ASP A 154 5.73 -9.38 2.57
N GLY A 155 4.66 -9.87 3.16
CA GLY A 155 3.35 -9.23 3.13
C GLY A 155 3.30 -7.89 3.86
N PRO A 156 3.73 -7.80 5.13
CA PRO A 156 3.81 -6.53 5.86
C PRO A 156 4.64 -5.47 5.14
N THR A 157 5.77 -5.88 4.55
CA THR A 157 6.66 -4.99 3.80
C THR A 157 5.98 -4.44 2.55
N SER A 158 5.23 -5.27 1.79
CA SER A 158 4.50 -4.78 0.61
C SER A 158 3.46 -3.72 1.00
N ASP A 159 2.76 -3.91 2.11
CA ASP A 159 1.73 -2.99 2.63
C ASP A 159 2.36 -1.66 3.10
N ALA A 160 3.42 -1.75 3.92
CA ALA A 160 4.14 -0.58 4.40
C ALA A 160 4.74 0.27 3.27
N LEU A 161 5.37 -0.39 2.28
CA LEU A 161 5.97 0.30 1.15
C LEU A 161 4.93 0.98 0.25
N ALA A 162 3.74 0.39 0.06
CA ALA A 162 2.67 1.02 -0.71
C ALA A 162 2.22 2.35 -0.07
N LEU A 163 2.03 2.36 1.25
CA LEU A 163 1.69 3.57 2.00
C LEU A 163 2.85 4.58 2.00
N ALA A 164 4.09 4.11 2.23
CA ALA A 164 5.26 4.98 2.22
C ALA A 164 5.47 5.67 0.87
N CYS A 165 5.31 4.94 -0.24
CA CYS A 165 5.41 5.49 -1.59
C CYS A 165 4.34 6.55 -1.86
N MET A 166 3.10 6.35 -1.37
CA MET A 166 2.04 7.37 -1.48
C MET A 166 2.43 8.67 -0.78
N VAL A 167 3.06 8.59 0.40
CA VAL A 167 3.51 9.77 1.18
C VAL A 167 4.74 10.43 0.55
N LEU A 168 5.68 9.63 0.05
CA LEU A 168 6.95 10.14 -0.51
C LEU A 168 6.82 10.69 -1.93
N GLY A 169 5.76 10.31 -2.65
CA GLY A 169 5.59 10.61 -4.06
C GLY A 169 6.41 9.67 -4.97
N LYS A 170 6.21 9.80 -6.27
CA LYS A 170 6.74 8.87 -7.29
C LYS A 170 8.26 8.69 -7.23
N GLU A 171 9.02 9.76 -7.32
CA GLU A 171 10.49 9.68 -7.46
C GLU A 171 11.16 9.04 -6.24
N LYS A 172 10.83 9.53 -5.04
CA LYS A 172 11.37 8.98 -3.80
C LYS A 172 10.82 7.57 -3.52
N GLY A 173 9.57 7.32 -3.89
CA GLY A 173 8.94 6.01 -3.80
C GLY A 173 9.68 4.98 -4.65
N MET A 174 9.98 5.27 -5.91
CA MET A 174 10.75 4.38 -6.78
C MET A 174 12.14 4.09 -6.21
N SER A 175 12.83 5.12 -5.71
CA SER A 175 14.15 4.94 -5.06
C SER A 175 14.06 4.09 -3.79
N LEU A 176 12.97 4.20 -3.03
CA LEU A 176 12.71 3.36 -1.87
C LEU A 176 12.48 1.91 -2.29
N LEU A 177 11.66 1.66 -3.32
CA LEU A 177 11.38 0.30 -3.80
C LEU A 177 12.64 -0.41 -4.29
N GLU A 178 13.56 0.31 -4.95
CA GLU A 178 14.84 -0.24 -5.36
C GLU A 178 15.67 -0.73 -4.16
N GLN A 179 15.72 0.03 -3.05
CA GLN A 179 16.43 -0.37 -1.84
C GLN A 179 15.86 -1.64 -1.21
N TYR A 180 14.56 -1.87 -1.35
CA TYR A 180 13.88 -3.06 -0.83
C TYR A 180 13.73 -4.18 -1.85
N ASN A 181 14.29 -4.03 -3.07
CA ASN A 181 14.12 -4.98 -4.17
C ASN A 181 12.63 -5.29 -4.46
N ALA A 182 11.77 -4.28 -4.28
CA ALA A 182 10.34 -4.36 -4.46
C ALA A 182 9.93 -3.89 -5.86
N GLY A 183 8.79 -4.40 -6.35
CA GLY A 183 8.17 -3.90 -7.57
C GLY A 183 7.09 -2.87 -7.26
N GLY A 184 6.85 -1.93 -8.17
CA GLY A 184 5.84 -0.89 -7.98
C GLY A 184 5.11 -0.49 -9.25
N ILE A 185 3.82 -0.18 -9.09
CA ILE A 185 2.95 0.40 -10.11
C ILE A 185 2.36 1.67 -9.50
N PHE A 186 2.68 2.82 -10.09
CA PHE A 186 2.28 4.14 -9.62
C PHE A 186 1.31 4.74 -10.63
N ILE A 187 0.18 5.23 -10.17
CA ILE A 187 -0.83 5.89 -11.01
C ILE A 187 -0.99 7.33 -10.51
N ASP A 188 -0.86 8.29 -11.42
CA ASP A 188 -1.02 9.71 -11.12
C ASP A 188 -2.41 10.24 -11.52
N ARG A 189 -2.67 11.53 -11.18
CA ARG A 189 -3.95 12.22 -11.48
C ARG A 189 -4.19 12.43 -12.98
N GLU A 190 -3.16 12.29 -13.80
CA GLU A 190 -3.24 12.43 -15.26
C GLU A 190 -3.39 11.07 -15.95
N ASN A 191 -3.65 10.00 -15.17
CA ASN A 191 -3.77 8.62 -15.62
C ASN A 191 -2.49 8.04 -16.24
N ASN A 192 -1.31 8.60 -15.91
CA ASN A 192 -0.06 7.96 -16.27
C ASN A 192 0.25 6.82 -15.28
N VAL A 193 0.66 5.70 -15.83
CA VAL A 193 1.03 4.50 -15.09
C VAL A 193 2.53 4.29 -15.21
N THR A 194 3.26 4.57 -14.13
CA THR A 194 4.70 4.34 -14.05
C THR A 194 4.96 3.00 -13.35
N VAL A 195 5.81 2.18 -13.93
CA VAL A 195 6.10 0.83 -13.46
C VAL A 195 7.60 0.67 -13.24
N THR A 196 8.01 0.06 -12.14
CA THR A 196 9.42 -0.29 -11.89
C THR A 196 9.92 -1.32 -12.90
N ASP A 197 11.21 -1.30 -13.21
CA ASP A 197 11.81 -2.12 -14.27
C ASP A 197 11.55 -3.62 -14.09
N ASN A 198 11.55 -4.11 -12.85
CA ASN A 198 11.29 -5.51 -12.53
C ASN A 198 9.83 -5.98 -12.77
N LEU A 199 8.90 -5.06 -13.00
CA LEU A 199 7.49 -5.38 -13.31
C LEU A 199 7.06 -4.97 -14.72
N LYS A 200 7.85 -4.20 -15.47
CA LYS A 200 7.44 -3.62 -16.77
C LYS A 200 6.86 -4.64 -17.75
N GLU A 201 7.51 -5.79 -17.89
CA GLU A 201 7.08 -6.83 -18.82
C GLU A 201 5.83 -7.59 -18.33
N SER A 202 5.47 -7.46 -17.07
CA SER A 202 4.34 -8.17 -16.46
C SER A 202 3.04 -7.38 -16.48
N VAL A 203 3.09 -6.05 -16.68
CA VAL A 203 1.93 -5.15 -16.62
C VAL A 203 1.33 -5.00 -18.01
N GLN A 204 -0.01 -5.15 -18.09
CA GLN A 204 -0.79 -4.91 -19.31
C GLN A 204 -2.02 -4.06 -18.96
N LEU A 205 -2.15 -2.90 -19.61
CA LEU A 205 -3.36 -2.10 -19.52
C LEU A 205 -4.45 -2.65 -20.44
N THR A 206 -5.70 -2.57 -19.99
CA THR A 206 -6.88 -3.04 -20.71
C THR A 206 -7.82 -1.92 -21.13
N THR A 207 -7.45 -0.67 -20.87
CA THR A 207 -8.20 0.54 -21.23
C THR A 207 -7.25 1.59 -21.79
N ASP A 208 -7.72 2.37 -22.78
CA ASP A 208 -6.96 3.47 -23.40
C ASP A 208 -6.96 4.77 -22.58
N THR A 209 -7.74 4.80 -21.48
CA THR A 209 -7.82 5.96 -20.57
C THR A 209 -6.52 6.15 -19.80
N PHE A 210 -5.80 5.06 -19.52
CA PHE A 210 -4.53 5.06 -18.80
C PHE A 210 -3.37 4.77 -19.76
N LYS A 211 -2.19 5.34 -19.48
CA LYS A 211 -1.01 5.23 -20.34
C LYS A 211 0.23 4.81 -19.54
N LEU A 212 0.95 3.82 -20.05
CA LEU A 212 2.28 3.51 -19.55
C LEU A 212 3.24 4.67 -19.86
N ALA A 213 3.94 5.17 -18.82
CA ALA A 213 4.88 6.28 -18.89
C ALA A 213 6.33 5.75 -18.91
#